data_88c47873ef90a0c076bcd8133ea17c1d
#
_entry.id   88c47873ef90a0c076bcd8133ea17c1d
#
_cell.length_a   1.000
_cell.length_b   1.000
_cell.length_c   1.000
_cell.angle_alpha   90.00
_cell.angle_beta   90.00
_cell.angle_gamma   90.00
#
_symmetry.space_group_name_H-M   'P 1'
#
loop_
_entity.id
_entity.type
_entity.pdbx_description
1 polymer ?
#
loop_
_entity_poly.entity_id
_entity_poly.type
_entity_poly.pdbx_seq_one_letter_code
_entity_poly.pdbx_strand_id
1 'polypeptide(L)'
;SSWKKTTSNNIIYPDPKNVATTQINFIDVPNAVQSEISLVNTYNLKMNDKDFFPAVIASYILGGGFNSYLNMNLREAHGWTYGASSNIGAGKYVTNVRSSSAVKNSVTDSAVVEFIKEIKRIRDEKVTTELLDNAKAGYIGRFVMKAEKPESVARYALNTETEDLPADFYENYIKNINAVTKEEVQKAANKYFLIDNSRIVIVGKGKDVIPGLEKLKIPISYFDKYGNPIEKPVFK
;
A
#
# COMPACT_ATOMS: atom_id res chain seq x y z
N SER A 1 39.03 -4.64 -16.51
CA SER A 1 37.75 -5.37 -16.63
C SER A 1 37.51 -5.64 -18.10
N SER A 2 37.24 -6.91 -18.45
CA SER A 2 36.97 -7.37 -19.82
C SER A 2 35.53 -7.05 -20.30
N TRP A 3 34.74 -6.38 -19.48
CA TRP A 3 33.36 -6.05 -19.79
C TRP A 3 33.29 -4.91 -20.81
N LYS A 4 32.78 -5.19 -22.01
CA LYS A 4 32.61 -4.18 -23.04
C LYS A 4 31.34 -3.36 -22.76
N LYS A 5 31.46 -2.04 -22.85
CA LYS A 5 30.31 -1.12 -22.77
C LYS A 5 29.41 -1.37 -24.00
N THR A 6 28.17 -1.78 -23.77
CA THR A 6 27.16 -1.91 -24.82
C THR A 6 26.17 -0.76 -24.71
N THR A 7 25.62 -0.33 -25.84
CA THR A 7 24.49 0.59 -25.86
C THR A 7 23.26 -0.12 -25.34
N SER A 8 22.71 0.32 -24.21
CA SER A 8 21.40 -0.15 -23.77
C SER A 8 20.31 0.53 -24.60
N ASN A 9 19.40 -0.25 -25.16
CA ASN A 9 18.16 0.32 -25.68
C ASN A 9 17.34 0.86 -24.52
N ASN A 10 17.04 2.16 -24.54
CA ASN A 10 16.06 2.73 -23.61
C ASN A 10 14.67 2.18 -23.96
N ILE A 11 14.24 1.15 -23.26
CA ILE A 11 12.88 0.64 -23.38
C ILE A 11 11.98 1.55 -22.55
N ILE A 12 11.04 2.23 -23.21
CA ILE A 12 10.02 3.05 -22.55
C ILE A 12 8.82 2.13 -22.30
N TYR A 13 8.52 1.88 -21.05
CA TYR A 13 7.31 1.17 -20.66
C TYR A 13 6.18 2.18 -20.44
N PRO A 14 4.97 1.97 -21.01
CA PRO A 14 3.84 2.83 -20.73
C PRO A 14 3.42 2.67 -19.26
N ASP A 15 3.08 3.78 -18.63
CA ASP A 15 2.60 3.77 -17.26
C ASP A 15 1.26 3.01 -17.15
N PRO A 16 1.14 2.03 -16.23
CA PRO A 16 -0.12 1.34 -15.99
C PRO A 16 -1.17 2.32 -15.46
N LYS A 17 -2.36 2.28 -16.05
CA LYS A 17 -3.48 3.15 -15.65
C LYS A 17 -4.30 2.52 -14.53
N ASN A 18 -4.76 3.36 -13.62
CA ASN A 18 -5.79 2.97 -12.67
C ASN A 18 -7.12 2.70 -13.40
N VAL A 19 -8.03 1.99 -12.73
CA VAL A 19 -9.40 1.80 -13.21
C VAL A 19 -10.18 3.11 -13.15
N ALA A 20 -11.19 3.27 -14.03
CA ALA A 20 -12.03 4.47 -14.05
C ALA A 20 -12.87 4.60 -12.77
N THR A 21 -13.31 3.47 -12.22
CA THR A 21 -14.04 3.37 -10.95
C THR A 21 -13.51 2.19 -10.15
N THR A 22 -13.54 2.29 -8.83
CA THR A 22 -13.11 1.20 -7.95
C THR A 22 -13.90 -0.07 -8.25
N GLN A 23 -13.20 -1.18 -8.37
CA GLN A 23 -13.76 -2.49 -8.68
C GLN A 23 -13.11 -3.59 -7.82
N ILE A 24 -13.85 -4.66 -7.61
CA ILE A 24 -13.35 -5.90 -7.02
C ILE A 24 -12.83 -6.80 -8.14
N ASN A 25 -11.59 -7.27 -7.98
CA ASN A 25 -10.98 -8.29 -8.82
C ASN A 25 -10.91 -9.57 -8.00
N PHE A 26 -11.78 -10.52 -8.29
CA PHE A 26 -11.92 -11.73 -7.48
C PHE A 26 -11.28 -12.95 -8.13
N ILE A 27 -10.49 -13.70 -7.34
CA ILE A 27 -9.90 -14.97 -7.70
C ILE A 27 -10.43 -16.05 -6.76
N ASP A 28 -11.09 -17.07 -7.33
CA ASP A 28 -11.63 -18.18 -6.55
C ASP A 28 -10.55 -19.20 -6.18
N VAL A 29 -10.47 -19.49 -4.88
CA VAL A 29 -9.67 -20.59 -4.32
C VAL A 29 -10.58 -21.44 -3.43
N PRO A 30 -11.18 -22.53 -3.96
CA PRO A 30 -12.27 -23.27 -3.29
C PRO A 30 -11.94 -23.78 -1.88
N ASN A 31 -10.66 -24.03 -1.58
CA ASN A 31 -10.19 -24.55 -0.29
C ASN A 31 -9.59 -23.46 0.62
N ALA A 32 -9.71 -22.18 0.25
CA ALA A 32 -9.18 -21.10 1.08
C ALA A 32 -9.96 -21.01 2.40
N VAL A 33 -9.23 -21.01 3.52
CA VAL A 33 -9.81 -20.83 4.87
C VAL A 33 -9.93 -19.36 5.26
N GLN A 34 -9.20 -18.50 4.57
CA GLN A 34 -9.20 -17.05 4.72
C GLN A 34 -9.25 -16.38 3.36
N SER A 35 -9.70 -15.14 3.32
CA SER A 35 -9.59 -14.27 2.15
C SER A 35 -8.41 -13.34 2.30
N GLU A 36 -7.58 -13.26 1.26
CA GLU A 36 -6.59 -12.20 1.11
C GLU A 36 -7.23 -11.01 0.41
N ILE A 37 -7.21 -9.86 1.07
CA ILE A 37 -7.71 -8.59 0.55
C ILE A 37 -6.54 -7.65 0.29
N SER A 38 -6.49 -7.03 -0.89
CA SER A 38 -5.50 -6.00 -1.22
C SER A 38 -6.18 -4.86 -1.97
N LEU A 39 -6.22 -3.66 -1.37
CA LEU A 39 -6.59 -2.45 -2.08
C LEU A 39 -5.34 -1.85 -2.71
N VAL A 40 -5.37 -1.65 -4.02
CA VAL A 40 -4.20 -1.24 -4.80
C VAL A 40 -4.58 -0.15 -5.79
N ASN A 41 -3.77 0.89 -5.86
CA ASN A 41 -3.73 1.82 -6.98
C ASN A 41 -2.29 2.19 -7.33
N THR A 42 -2.08 2.59 -8.57
CA THR A 42 -0.78 3.02 -9.09
C THR A 42 -0.64 4.54 -9.07
N TYR A 43 0.60 5.01 -8.97
CA TYR A 43 0.94 6.44 -8.98
C TYR A 43 2.44 6.62 -9.29
N ASN A 44 2.83 7.87 -9.56
CA ASN A 44 4.24 8.28 -9.65
C ASN A 44 4.64 8.99 -8.34
N LEU A 45 5.64 8.46 -7.66
CA LEU A 45 6.30 9.08 -6.51
C LEU A 45 7.77 8.69 -6.54
N LYS A 46 8.64 9.69 -6.58
CA LYS A 46 10.08 9.48 -6.50
C LYS A 46 10.56 9.73 -5.07
N MET A 47 11.70 9.12 -4.71
CA MET A 47 12.28 9.33 -3.38
C MET A 47 12.73 10.78 -3.14
N ASN A 48 13.09 11.52 -4.20
CA ASN A 48 13.48 12.93 -4.13
C ASN A 48 12.29 13.92 -4.24
N ASP A 49 11.04 13.42 -4.39
CA ASP A 49 9.86 14.28 -4.39
C ASP A 49 9.59 14.81 -2.97
N LYS A 50 9.13 16.05 -2.90
CA LYS A 50 8.74 16.69 -1.62
C LYS A 50 7.63 15.94 -0.86
N ASP A 51 6.81 15.18 -1.59
CA ASP A 51 5.72 14.40 -1.02
C ASP A 51 6.18 13.03 -0.47
N PHE A 52 7.45 12.63 -0.67
CA PHE A 52 7.94 11.31 -0.27
C PHE A 52 7.78 11.06 1.22
N PHE A 53 8.34 11.93 2.07
CA PHE A 53 8.26 11.76 3.53
C PHE A 53 6.81 11.86 4.06
N PRO A 54 5.98 12.83 3.64
CA PRO A 54 4.56 12.84 3.97
C PRO A 54 3.82 11.56 3.57
N ALA A 55 4.08 11.02 2.38
CA ALA A 55 3.42 9.83 1.87
C ALA A 55 3.81 8.56 2.67
N VAL A 56 5.10 8.39 3.01
CA VAL A 56 5.52 7.24 3.83
C VAL A 56 4.97 7.32 5.25
N ILE A 57 4.87 8.52 5.84
CA ILE A 57 4.25 8.70 7.17
C ILE A 57 2.74 8.45 7.10
N ALA A 58 2.03 8.93 6.06
CA ALA A 58 0.62 8.62 5.86
C ALA A 58 0.38 7.09 5.76
N SER A 59 1.20 6.38 4.98
CA SER A 59 1.12 4.92 4.87
C SER A 59 1.44 4.23 6.20
N TYR A 60 2.39 4.76 6.97
CA TYR A 60 2.73 4.21 8.29
C TYR A 60 1.58 4.35 9.29
N ILE A 61 0.91 5.50 9.31
CA ILE A 61 -0.29 5.74 10.14
C ILE A 61 -1.43 4.82 9.71
N LEU A 62 -1.64 4.63 8.39
CA LEU A 62 -2.71 3.78 7.89
C LEU A 62 -2.50 2.30 8.22
N GLY A 63 -1.29 1.75 8.02
CA GLY A 63 -1.06 0.31 8.18
C GLY A 63 0.40 -0.07 8.42
N GLY A 64 1.28 0.88 8.78
CA GLY A 64 2.71 0.60 8.95
C GLY A 64 3.11 0.13 10.34
N GLY A 65 2.33 0.40 11.36
CA GLY A 65 2.63 0.09 12.75
C GLY A 65 1.55 -0.77 13.41
N PHE A 66 1.84 -1.28 14.62
CA PHE A 66 0.87 -2.04 15.41
C PHE A 66 -0.36 -1.18 15.72
N ASN A 67 -0.17 0.08 16.12
CA ASN A 67 -1.23 1.04 16.45
C ASN A 67 -1.76 1.80 15.22
N SER A 68 -1.55 1.27 14.01
CA SER A 68 -2.06 1.87 12.78
C SER A 68 -3.59 1.73 12.66
N TYR A 69 -4.21 2.59 11.88
CA TYR A 69 -5.67 2.59 11.70
C TYR A 69 -6.22 1.22 11.32
N LEU A 70 -5.63 0.55 10.33
CA LEU A 70 -6.09 -0.77 9.88
C LEU A 70 -5.92 -1.84 10.95
N ASN A 71 -4.82 -1.85 11.71
CA ASN A 71 -4.64 -2.84 12.77
C ASN A 71 -5.59 -2.60 13.95
N MET A 72 -5.73 -1.35 14.39
CA MET A 72 -6.65 -1.00 15.48
C MET A 72 -8.10 -1.31 15.11
N ASN A 73 -8.49 -1.17 13.85
CA ASN A 73 -9.82 -1.51 13.37
C ASN A 73 -9.99 -3.02 13.19
N LEU A 74 -9.27 -3.62 12.22
CA LEU A 74 -9.53 -5.00 11.77
C LEU A 74 -9.07 -6.05 12.77
N ARG A 75 -7.97 -5.79 13.50
CA ARG A 75 -7.40 -6.72 14.46
C ARG A 75 -7.95 -6.51 15.86
N GLU A 76 -7.76 -5.30 16.42
CA GLU A 76 -8.08 -5.04 17.84
C GLU A 76 -9.59 -4.88 18.07
N ALA A 77 -10.27 -4.06 17.26
CA ALA A 77 -11.70 -3.82 17.45
C ALA A 77 -12.58 -4.98 16.98
N HIS A 78 -12.21 -5.63 15.86
CA HIS A 78 -13.05 -6.65 15.25
C HIS A 78 -12.53 -8.10 15.39
N GLY A 79 -11.25 -8.32 15.65
CA GLY A 79 -10.66 -9.67 15.73
C GLY A 79 -10.76 -10.49 14.45
N TRP A 80 -10.79 -9.82 13.28
CA TRP A 80 -10.99 -10.48 11.98
C TRP A 80 -9.69 -10.97 11.34
N THR A 81 -8.56 -10.44 11.80
CA THR A 81 -7.23 -10.72 11.25
C THR A 81 -6.17 -10.80 12.34
N TYR A 82 -5.03 -11.39 12.02
CA TYR A 82 -3.80 -11.30 12.83
C TYR A 82 -3.01 -10.02 12.55
N GLY A 83 -3.29 -9.32 11.46
CA GLY A 83 -2.68 -8.03 11.14
C GLY A 83 -3.09 -7.53 9.76
N ALA A 84 -3.03 -6.21 9.63
CA ALA A 84 -3.22 -5.49 8.38
C ALA A 84 -2.02 -4.59 8.12
N SER A 85 -1.74 -4.30 6.86
CA SER A 85 -0.60 -3.47 6.49
C SER A 85 -0.96 -2.47 5.39
N SER A 86 -0.24 -1.36 5.35
CA SER A 86 -0.22 -0.41 4.24
C SER A 86 1.21 -0.10 3.87
N ASN A 87 1.53 -0.20 2.59
CA ASN A 87 2.85 0.09 2.05
C ASN A 87 2.70 1.02 0.87
N ILE A 88 3.56 2.03 0.82
CA ILE A 88 3.71 2.95 -0.28
C ILE A 88 5.14 2.84 -0.83
N GLY A 89 5.26 2.58 -2.13
CA GLY A 89 6.54 2.54 -2.81
C GLY A 89 6.94 3.92 -3.34
N ALA A 90 8.21 4.11 -3.57
CA ALA A 90 8.73 5.23 -4.35
C ALA A 90 9.87 4.72 -5.23
N GLY A 91 10.02 5.27 -6.43
CA GLY A 91 11.04 4.84 -7.35
C GLY A 91 10.97 5.54 -8.70
N LYS A 92 11.91 5.19 -9.56
CA LYS A 92 12.08 5.77 -10.90
C LYS A 92 10.86 5.60 -11.80
N TYR A 93 10.11 4.51 -11.64
CA TYR A 93 8.94 4.17 -12.45
C TYR A 93 7.65 4.23 -11.62
N VAL A 94 6.51 4.09 -12.31
CA VAL A 94 5.22 3.93 -11.64
C VAL A 94 5.28 2.82 -10.61
N THR A 95 4.77 3.10 -9.44
CA THR A 95 4.68 2.17 -8.32
C THR A 95 3.23 2.09 -7.82
N ASN A 96 3.02 1.43 -6.70
CA ASN A 96 1.69 1.28 -6.13
C ASN A 96 1.67 1.52 -4.62
N VAL A 97 0.54 1.99 -4.13
CA VAL A 97 0.16 1.81 -2.74
C VAL A 97 -0.64 0.51 -2.62
N ARG A 98 -0.36 -0.24 -1.58
CA ARG A 98 -1.07 -1.48 -1.27
C ARG A 98 -1.43 -1.52 0.20
N SER A 99 -2.72 -1.61 0.49
CA SER A 99 -3.24 -1.88 1.83
C SER A 99 -3.84 -3.29 1.84
N SER A 100 -3.41 -4.17 2.72
CA SER A 100 -3.76 -5.59 2.67
C SER A 100 -3.91 -6.26 4.03
N SER A 101 -4.73 -7.32 4.05
CA SER A 101 -4.91 -8.20 5.21
C SER A 101 -5.48 -9.54 4.78
N ALA A 102 -5.15 -10.60 5.53
CA ALA A 102 -5.85 -11.87 5.52
C ALA A 102 -6.96 -11.86 6.57
N VAL A 103 -8.20 -12.14 6.17
CA VAL A 103 -9.37 -12.15 7.07
C VAL A 103 -10.15 -13.45 6.94
N LYS A 104 -10.98 -13.78 7.93
CA LYS A 104 -11.92 -14.91 7.80
C LYS A 104 -12.85 -14.70 6.61
N ASN A 105 -13.15 -15.75 5.83
CA ASN A 105 -14.05 -15.67 4.67
C ASN A 105 -15.41 -15.03 5.02
N SER A 106 -15.97 -15.33 6.19
CA SER A 106 -17.28 -14.85 6.64
C SER A 106 -17.38 -13.35 6.89
N VAL A 107 -16.27 -12.63 6.94
CA VAL A 107 -16.21 -11.18 7.22
C VAL A 107 -15.52 -10.40 6.11
N THR A 108 -15.32 -11.02 4.94
CA THR A 108 -14.58 -10.39 3.83
C THR A 108 -15.24 -9.10 3.33
N ASP A 109 -16.55 -9.10 3.17
CA ASP A 109 -17.34 -7.92 2.78
C ASP A 109 -17.22 -6.79 3.80
N SER A 110 -17.41 -7.11 5.08
CA SER A 110 -17.26 -6.15 6.18
C SER A 110 -15.85 -5.59 6.27
N ALA A 111 -14.83 -6.43 6.08
CA ALA A 111 -13.44 -5.99 6.06
C ALA A 111 -13.16 -5.03 4.88
N VAL A 112 -13.73 -5.27 3.70
CA VAL A 112 -13.63 -4.33 2.56
C VAL A 112 -14.20 -2.96 2.94
N VAL A 113 -15.37 -2.92 3.60
CA VAL A 113 -15.98 -1.67 4.05
C VAL A 113 -15.07 -0.93 5.04
N GLU A 114 -14.52 -1.64 6.02
CA GLU A 114 -13.62 -1.03 7.00
C GLU A 114 -12.29 -0.57 6.38
N PHE A 115 -11.72 -1.29 5.41
CA PHE A 115 -10.57 -0.80 4.64
C PHE A 115 -10.87 0.55 3.96
N ILE A 116 -12.00 0.63 3.27
CA ILE A 116 -12.43 1.86 2.58
C ILE A 116 -12.61 2.99 3.59
N LYS A 117 -13.20 2.71 4.74
CA LYS A 117 -13.44 3.68 5.81
C LYS A 117 -12.12 4.25 6.38
N GLU A 118 -11.14 3.40 6.69
CA GLU A 118 -9.86 3.87 7.24
C GLU A 118 -9.02 4.64 6.19
N ILE A 119 -9.11 4.25 4.92
CA ILE A 119 -8.47 5.03 3.84
C ILE A 119 -9.16 6.39 3.70
N LYS A 120 -10.49 6.46 3.76
CA LYS A 120 -11.21 7.74 3.76
C LYS A 120 -10.84 8.57 4.98
N ARG A 121 -10.76 7.96 6.15
CA ARG A 121 -10.39 8.65 7.39
C ARG A 121 -9.05 9.38 7.28
N ILE A 122 -7.99 8.72 6.81
CA ILE A 122 -6.67 9.37 6.68
C ILE A 122 -6.64 10.46 5.61
N ARG A 123 -7.53 10.40 4.62
CA ARG A 123 -7.69 11.43 3.59
C ARG A 123 -8.49 12.64 4.07
N ASP A 124 -9.58 12.39 4.79
CA ASP A 124 -10.61 13.40 5.08
C ASP A 124 -10.36 14.06 6.44
N GLU A 125 -9.75 13.34 7.39
CA GLU A 125 -9.49 13.81 8.75
C GLU A 125 -8.02 14.17 8.97
N LYS A 126 -7.76 15.26 9.67
CA LYS A 126 -6.39 15.56 10.12
C LYS A 126 -6.02 14.64 11.27
N VAL A 127 -4.85 14.04 11.19
CA VAL A 127 -4.29 13.23 12.27
C VAL A 127 -4.02 14.10 13.51
N THR A 128 -4.13 13.51 14.70
CA THR A 128 -3.76 14.19 15.94
C THR A 128 -2.24 14.39 16.02
N THR A 129 -1.79 15.37 16.81
CA THR A 129 -0.35 15.60 17.02
C THR A 129 0.30 14.37 17.64
N GLU A 130 -0.32 13.78 18.66
CA GLU A 130 0.16 12.55 19.31
C GLU A 130 0.33 11.39 18.32
N LEU A 131 -0.65 11.16 17.46
CA LEU A 131 -0.58 10.08 16.46
C LEU A 131 0.55 10.32 15.44
N LEU A 132 0.72 11.57 14.99
CA LEU A 132 1.81 11.93 14.08
C LEU A 132 3.17 11.73 14.74
N ASP A 133 3.35 12.18 15.97
CA ASP A 133 4.62 12.08 16.70
C ASP A 133 4.97 10.61 16.97
N ASN A 134 4.00 9.78 17.37
CA ASN A 134 4.16 8.34 17.54
C ASN A 134 4.53 7.64 16.21
N ALA A 135 3.90 8.04 15.10
CA ALA A 135 4.22 7.49 13.78
C ALA A 135 5.63 7.85 13.34
N LYS A 136 6.06 9.12 13.52
CA LYS A 136 7.43 9.54 13.23
C LYS A 136 8.45 8.77 14.07
N ALA A 137 8.24 8.68 15.38
CA ALA A 137 9.13 7.95 16.28
C ALA A 137 9.26 6.47 15.87
N GLY A 138 8.15 5.79 15.60
CA GLY A 138 8.14 4.40 15.17
C GLY A 138 8.81 4.18 13.81
N TYR A 139 8.59 5.10 12.86
CA TYR A 139 9.22 5.03 11.54
C TYR A 139 10.73 5.28 11.61
N ILE A 140 11.16 6.27 12.40
CA ILE A 140 12.58 6.57 12.66
C ILE A 140 13.26 5.37 13.34
N GLY A 141 12.62 4.78 14.36
CA GLY A 141 13.16 3.59 15.03
C GLY A 141 13.45 2.45 14.04
N ARG A 142 12.52 2.18 13.11
CA ARG A 142 12.74 1.19 12.04
C ARG A 142 13.88 1.57 11.09
N PHE A 143 14.00 2.84 10.75
CA PHE A 143 15.08 3.33 9.90
C PHE A 143 16.44 3.13 10.56
N VAL A 144 16.59 3.52 11.83
CA VAL A 144 17.84 3.36 12.60
C VAL A 144 18.22 1.88 12.71
N MET A 145 17.29 1.01 13.10
CA MET A 145 17.54 -0.45 13.17
C MET A 145 17.98 -1.05 11.83
N LYS A 146 17.47 -0.53 10.71
CA LYS A 146 17.90 -0.97 9.37
C LYS A 146 19.27 -0.43 9.02
N ALA A 147 19.60 0.82 9.42
CA ALA A 147 20.87 1.45 9.09
C ALA A 147 22.09 0.75 9.75
N GLU A 148 21.89 0.00 10.84
CA GLU A 148 22.92 -0.80 11.48
C GLU A 148 23.42 -1.98 10.63
N LYS A 149 22.66 -2.37 9.60
CA LYS A 149 23.01 -3.51 8.74
C LYS A 149 23.89 -3.07 7.57
N PRO A 150 25.04 -3.74 7.33
CA PRO A 150 25.92 -3.40 6.20
C PRO A 150 25.24 -3.38 4.85
N GLU A 151 24.27 -4.28 4.62
CA GLU A 151 23.50 -4.36 3.37
C GLU A 151 22.64 -3.11 3.16
N SER A 152 22.18 -2.49 4.24
CA SER A 152 21.40 -1.24 4.15
C SER A 152 22.29 -0.06 3.74
N VAL A 153 23.52 0.00 4.24
CA VAL A 153 24.49 1.03 3.85
C VAL A 153 24.80 0.95 2.36
N ALA A 154 25.09 -0.26 1.88
CA ALA A 154 25.32 -0.49 0.45
C ALA A 154 24.09 -0.13 -0.40
N ARG A 155 22.89 -0.45 0.08
CA ARG A 155 21.63 -0.08 -0.58
C ARG A 155 21.38 1.42 -0.61
N TYR A 156 21.72 2.13 0.46
CA TYR A 156 21.59 3.59 0.51
C TYR A 156 22.53 4.27 -0.51
N ALA A 157 23.78 3.80 -0.61
CA ALA A 157 24.70 4.28 -1.63
C ALA A 157 24.17 4.00 -3.05
N LEU A 158 23.64 2.78 -3.30
CA LEU A 158 23.03 2.43 -4.58
C LEU A 158 21.82 3.31 -4.90
N ASN A 159 20.92 3.50 -3.96
CA ASN A 159 19.72 4.33 -4.15
C ASN A 159 20.08 5.78 -4.45
N THR A 160 21.14 6.32 -3.84
CA THR A 160 21.60 7.69 -4.12
C THR A 160 21.90 7.85 -5.60
N GLU A 161 22.54 6.87 -6.23
CA GLU A 161 22.86 6.90 -7.65
C GLU A 161 21.67 6.57 -8.56
N THR A 162 20.87 5.53 -8.21
CA THR A 162 19.82 5.02 -9.09
C THR A 162 18.54 5.84 -9.05
N GLU A 163 18.25 6.51 -7.93
CA GLU A 163 17.07 7.33 -7.71
C GLU A 163 17.33 8.83 -7.80
N ASP A 164 18.54 9.23 -8.24
CA ASP A 164 18.95 10.63 -8.39
C ASP A 164 18.76 11.43 -7.09
N LEU A 165 19.20 10.87 -5.94
CA LEU A 165 19.04 11.51 -4.64
C LEU A 165 20.19 12.51 -4.37
N PRO A 166 19.92 13.60 -3.61
CA PRO A 166 20.98 14.44 -3.06
C PRO A 166 21.98 13.60 -2.25
N ALA A 167 23.26 13.95 -2.31
CA ALA A 167 24.32 13.21 -1.60
C ALA A 167 24.09 13.13 -0.08
N ASP A 168 23.42 14.13 0.49
CA ASP A 168 23.06 14.25 1.92
C ASP A 168 21.65 13.73 2.25
N PHE A 169 20.99 13.02 1.31
CA PHE A 169 19.62 12.55 1.48
C PHE A 169 19.45 11.71 2.75
N TYR A 170 20.30 10.71 2.94
CA TYR A 170 20.23 9.82 4.11
C TYR A 170 20.74 10.47 5.39
N GLU A 171 21.64 11.44 5.31
CA GLU A 171 22.08 12.26 6.43
C GLU A 171 20.92 13.11 6.97
N ASN A 172 20.12 13.69 6.08
CA ASN A 172 18.96 14.50 6.43
C ASN A 172 17.67 13.69 6.64
N TYR A 173 17.69 12.36 6.53
CA TYR A 173 16.49 11.53 6.51
C TYR A 173 15.61 11.71 7.75
N ILE A 174 16.21 11.63 8.96
CA ILE A 174 15.49 11.80 10.24
C ILE A 174 14.96 13.23 10.38
N LYS A 175 15.74 14.24 9.98
CA LYS A 175 15.32 15.64 9.99
C LYS A 175 14.09 15.84 9.11
N ASN A 176 14.09 15.28 7.92
CA ASN A 176 12.97 15.38 6.97
C ASN A 176 11.71 14.66 7.48
N ILE A 177 11.84 13.49 8.12
CA ILE A 177 10.72 12.83 8.80
C ILE A 177 10.15 13.72 9.91
N ASN A 178 11.00 14.30 10.75
CA ASN A 178 10.55 15.15 11.84
C ASN A 178 9.85 16.44 11.36
N ALA A 179 10.22 16.95 10.19
CA ALA A 179 9.62 18.15 9.60
C ALA A 179 8.21 17.93 9.04
N VAL A 180 7.76 16.67 8.80
CA VAL A 180 6.45 16.37 8.24
C VAL A 180 5.34 16.92 9.13
N THR A 181 4.37 17.64 8.52
CA THR A 181 3.21 18.23 9.18
C THR A 181 1.94 17.40 8.99
N LYS A 182 0.91 17.66 9.80
CA LYS A 182 -0.42 17.01 9.67
C LYS A 182 -1.08 17.32 8.34
N GLU A 183 -0.93 18.54 7.88
CA GLU A 183 -1.45 19.02 6.61
C GLU A 183 -0.79 18.31 5.43
N GLU A 184 0.51 18.08 5.48
CA GLU A 184 1.25 17.35 4.45
C GLU A 184 0.88 15.87 4.43
N VAL A 185 0.66 15.24 5.60
CA VAL A 185 0.16 13.86 5.69
C VAL A 185 -1.20 13.73 5.01
N GLN A 186 -2.16 14.62 5.33
CA GLN A 186 -3.48 14.61 4.73
C GLN A 186 -3.43 14.87 3.22
N LYS A 187 -2.61 15.83 2.78
CA LYS A 187 -2.41 16.14 1.36
C LYS A 187 -1.84 14.96 0.59
N ALA A 188 -0.82 14.30 1.16
CA ALA A 188 -0.23 13.11 0.56
C ALA A 188 -1.23 11.95 0.52
N ALA A 189 -2.02 11.74 1.59
CA ALA A 189 -3.07 10.73 1.61
C ALA A 189 -4.10 10.96 0.49
N ASN A 190 -4.57 12.19 0.31
CA ASN A 190 -5.51 12.53 -0.77
C ASN A 190 -4.92 12.31 -2.16
N LYS A 191 -3.62 12.55 -2.34
CA LYS A 191 -2.95 12.42 -3.64
C LYS A 191 -2.67 10.97 -4.02
N TYR A 192 -2.31 10.12 -3.07
CA TYR A 192 -1.76 8.79 -3.35
C TYR A 192 -2.68 7.62 -3.01
N PHE A 193 -3.64 7.76 -2.08
CA PHE A 193 -4.59 6.71 -1.74
C PHE A 193 -5.91 6.93 -2.50
N LEU A 194 -5.96 6.43 -3.73
CA LEU A 194 -7.05 6.69 -4.68
C LEU A 194 -8.22 5.72 -4.47
N ILE A 195 -9.06 6.01 -3.47
CA ILE A 195 -10.18 5.10 -3.12
C ILE A 195 -11.23 4.95 -4.23
N ASP A 196 -11.37 5.95 -5.10
CA ASP A 196 -12.37 5.94 -6.17
C ASP A 196 -11.88 5.26 -7.46
N ASN A 197 -10.57 5.01 -7.56
CA ASN A 197 -9.90 4.46 -8.75
C ASN A 197 -8.99 3.27 -8.40
N SER A 198 -9.35 2.50 -7.37
CA SER A 198 -8.57 1.38 -6.86
C SER A 198 -9.08 0.03 -7.35
N ARG A 199 -8.19 -0.95 -7.42
CA ARG A 199 -8.55 -2.36 -7.50
C ARG A 199 -8.55 -2.96 -6.10
N ILE A 200 -9.66 -3.62 -5.76
CA ILE A 200 -9.77 -4.43 -4.55
C ILE A 200 -9.58 -5.88 -4.99
N VAL A 201 -8.33 -6.36 -4.91
CA VAL A 201 -8.02 -7.74 -5.26
C VAL A 201 -8.35 -8.63 -4.07
N ILE A 202 -9.21 -9.62 -4.30
CA ILE A 202 -9.65 -10.57 -3.29
C ILE A 202 -9.40 -11.98 -3.79
N VAL A 203 -8.65 -12.74 -3.01
CA VAL A 203 -8.40 -14.18 -3.22
C VAL A 203 -9.05 -14.92 -2.08
N GLY A 204 -10.04 -15.77 -2.35
CA GLY A 204 -10.77 -16.44 -1.29
C GLY A 204 -11.72 -17.51 -1.81
N LYS A 205 -12.49 -18.12 -0.91
CA LYS A 205 -13.49 -19.15 -1.26
C LYS A 205 -14.76 -18.49 -1.76
N GLY A 206 -14.96 -18.51 -3.09
CA GLY A 206 -16.05 -17.77 -3.76
C GLY A 206 -17.44 -18.10 -3.23
N LYS A 207 -17.72 -19.38 -2.93
CA LYS A 207 -18.99 -19.80 -2.34
C LYS A 207 -19.35 -19.05 -1.06
N ASP A 208 -18.34 -18.78 -0.20
CA ASP A 208 -18.55 -18.15 1.10
C ASP A 208 -18.50 -16.61 1.01
N VAL A 209 -17.74 -16.07 0.05
CA VAL A 209 -17.35 -14.64 0.00
C VAL A 209 -18.22 -13.82 -0.95
N ILE A 210 -18.52 -14.35 -2.15
CA ILE A 210 -19.23 -13.60 -3.20
C ILE A 210 -20.60 -13.08 -2.77
N PRO A 211 -21.45 -13.84 -2.07
CA PRO A 211 -22.78 -13.33 -1.67
C PRO A 211 -22.71 -12.06 -0.79
N GLY A 212 -21.67 -11.91 0.03
CA GLY A 212 -21.44 -10.71 0.81
C GLY A 212 -20.93 -9.55 -0.05
N LEU A 213 -19.93 -9.82 -0.92
CA LEU A 213 -19.34 -8.81 -1.80
C LEU A 213 -20.36 -8.19 -2.78
N GLU A 214 -21.29 -8.97 -3.31
CA GLU A 214 -22.35 -8.47 -4.21
C GLU A 214 -23.24 -7.41 -3.55
N LYS A 215 -23.43 -7.48 -2.24
CA LYS A 215 -24.22 -6.49 -1.46
C LYS A 215 -23.55 -5.13 -1.40
N LEU A 216 -22.21 -5.06 -1.61
CA LEU A 216 -21.47 -3.79 -1.60
C LEU A 216 -21.74 -2.94 -2.83
N LYS A 217 -22.34 -3.49 -3.88
CA LYS A 217 -22.64 -2.82 -5.16
C LYS A 217 -21.39 -2.23 -5.84
N ILE A 218 -20.21 -2.77 -5.53
CA ILE A 218 -18.96 -2.48 -6.22
C ILE A 218 -18.84 -3.48 -7.38
N PRO A 219 -18.54 -3.04 -8.63
CA PRO A 219 -18.39 -3.96 -9.76
C PRO A 219 -17.38 -5.08 -9.45
N ILE A 220 -17.74 -6.32 -9.76
CA ILE A 220 -16.89 -7.51 -9.55
C ILE A 220 -16.46 -8.05 -10.90
N SER A 221 -15.16 -8.16 -11.13
CA SER A 221 -14.55 -8.86 -12.25
C SER A 221 -13.84 -10.11 -11.76
N TYR A 222 -13.94 -11.21 -12.50
CA TYR A 222 -13.38 -12.50 -12.11
C TYR A 222 -12.11 -12.80 -12.88
N PHE A 223 -11.15 -13.41 -12.21
CA PHE A 223 -9.85 -13.74 -12.78
C PHE A 223 -9.43 -15.16 -12.38
N ASP A 224 -8.65 -15.81 -13.25
CA ASP A 224 -7.97 -17.04 -12.90
C ASP A 224 -6.73 -16.78 -12.02
N LYS A 225 -6.07 -17.84 -11.56
CA LYS A 225 -4.86 -17.76 -10.73
C LYS A 225 -3.65 -17.09 -11.41
N TYR A 226 -3.72 -16.88 -12.71
CA TYR A 226 -2.67 -16.23 -13.50
C TYR A 226 -2.99 -14.76 -13.79
N GLY A 227 -4.17 -14.29 -13.37
CA GLY A 227 -4.63 -12.93 -13.61
C GLY A 227 -5.33 -12.72 -14.96
N ASN A 228 -5.68 -13.78 -15.67
CA ASN A 228 -6.47 -13.67 -16.90
C ASN A 228 -7.95 -13.45 -16.55
N PRO A 229 -8.65 -12.53 -17.23
CA PRO A 229 -10.09 -12.35 -17.03
C PRO A 229 -10.86 -13.63 -17.42
N ILE A 230 -11.86 -13.97 -16.61
CA ILE A 230 -12.75 -15.10 -16.86
C ILE A 230 -14.21 -14.67 -16.63
N GLU A 231 -15.15 -15.44 -17.11
CA GLU A 231 -16.55 -15.29 -16.71
C GLU A 231 -16.76 -15.66 -15.25
N LYS A 232 -17.90 -15.24 -14.66
CA LYS A 232 -18.23 -15.60 -13.28
C LYS A 232 -18.24 -17.12 -13.11
N PRO A 233 -17.37 -17.70 -12.30
CA PRO A 233 -17.31 -19.14 -12.11
C PRO A 233 -18.53 -19.66 -11.32
N VAL A 234 -18.86 -20.93 -11.52
CA VAL A 234 -19.80 -21.64 -10.66
C VAL A 234 -19.03 -22.08 -9.40
N PHE A 235 -19.37 -21.49 -8.27
CA PHE A 235 -18.75 -21.81 -6.99
C PHE A 235 -19.29 -23.12 -6.43
N LYS A 236 -18.41 -24.08 -6.21
CA LYS A 236 -18.74 -25.41 -5.66
C LYS A 236 -18.54 -25.48 -4.15
#